data_246dbe8d128ace3247b3430c9bf6c2fa
#
_entry.id   246dbe8d128ace3247b3430c9bf6c2fa
#
_cell.length_a   1.000
_cell.length_b   1.000
_cell.length_c   1.000
_cell.angle_alpha   90.00
_cell.angle_beta   90.00
_cell.angle_gamma   90.00
#
_symmetry.space_group_name_H-M   'P 1'
#
loop_
_entity.id
_entity.type
_entity.pdbx_description
1 polymer ?
#
loop_
_entity_poly.entity_id
_entity_poly.type
_entity_poly.pdbx_seq_one_letter_code
_entity_poly.pdbx_strand_id
1 'polypeptide(L)'
;MFRYFYLLLFLFGSLINRAQNNEQAYFDQALSNGKVANEAFRRSHHFLQGWLTKADPATGLIPRNLTQSTCIWNAWDAAADNYPFMVMTASMLDKPLFEGKMREILATETRLTSRVGRLPDTYSFCKKAFENAEIDTSQIVFGSAEYMKDGLIPLTEWLGPSPWSERMLGILADLDKIVDVPTQIKGSFFGNSAVVEVGGDLLQVLARMYWLTKNPKWLAWGIQIGDYYLSEAHLPTRALQRLRLRDHGCEIVSGLVEMYAVVSVVNPAKKKQWQPYIHEMLDTILAKGRNEHGLFYDEVNPLTGEVIQKRIADNFGYTLNAFYTVYLIDKKAAYRDATLKALSALNANYRNHDWESGSADGYADAIEGTMNLYLREPITSVKEWLDSEIKVLWNFQKPDGIIEGWHGDGNFARTSLMYALWKTAGTQLSNWNQEVMYGAVAEKNAVYITLSSPKAWSGKLVFGGQWHKQNLHLPFDYPRINQFQEWFPIEANKSYELTIDGKSLNVKGSVLLAGYPLQLKPQQTIQVRCKR
;
A
#
# COMPACT_ATOMS: atom_id res chain seq x y z
N MET A 1 -27.19 -24.35 51.29
CA MET A 1 -26.48 -23.08 50.92
C MET A 1 -24.99 -23.33 50.54
N PHE A 2 -24.23 -24.15 51.28
CA PHE A 2 -22.80 -24.39 51.01
C PHE A 2 -22.48 -25.09 49.68
N ARG A 3 -23.33 -25.97 49.13
CA ARG A 3 -23.06 -26.66 47.85
C ARG A 3 -23.08 -25.77 46.59
N TYR A 4 -23.84 -24.69 46.58
CA TYR A 4 -23.90 -23.75 45.48
C TYR A 4 -22.72 -22.75 45.48
N PHE A 5 -22.11 -22.49 46.62
CA PHE A 5 -20.96 -21.61 46.75
C PHE A 5 -19.68 -22.23 46.14
N TYR A 6 -19.50 -23.56 46.35
CA TYR A 6 -18.37 -24.30 45.75
C TYR A 6 -18.52 -24.44 44.22
N LEU A 7 -19.74 -24.60 43.71
CA LEU A 7 -19.99 -24.67 42.26
C LEU A 7 -19.70 -23.36 41.55
N LEU A 8 -20.04 -22.21 42.15
CA LEU A 8 -19.73 -20.88 41.66
C LEU A 8 -18.21 -20.59 41.66
N LEU A 9 -17.50 -20.97 42.71
CA LEU A 9 -16.05 -20.83 42.80
C LEU A 9 -15.32 -21.70 41.75
N PHE A 10 -15.81 -22.92 41.48
CA PHE A 10 -15.26 -23.80 40.45
C PHE A 10 -15.54 -23.28 39.04
N LEU A 11 -16.71 -22.73 38.77
CA LEU A 11 -17.05 -22.08 37.51
C LEU A 11 -16.25 -20.79 37.28
N PHE A 12 -16.07 -19.95 38.29
CA PHE A 12 -15.24 -18.77 38.23
C PHE A 12 -13.75 -19.11 38.03
N GLY A 13 -13.23 -20.12 38.74
CA GLY A 13 -11.86 -20.60 38.60
C GLY A 13 -11.60 -21.20 37.21
N SER A 14 -12.56 -21.93 36.64
CA SER A 14 -12.43 -22.49 35.28
C SER A 14 -12.53 -21.43 34.19
N LEU A 15 -13.32 -20.39 34.37
CA LEU A 15 -13.42 -19.23 33.44
C LEU A 15 -12.15 -18.37 33.46
N ILE A 16 -11.58 -18.14 34.67
CA ILE A 16 -10.31 -17.40 34.81
C ILE A 16 -9.15 -18.17 34.18
N ASN A 17 -9.04 -19.49 34.43
CA ASN A 17 -8.02 -20.32 33.80
C ASN A 17 -8.17 -20.39 32.27
N ARG A 18 -9.39 -20.44 31.75
CA ARG A 18 -9.64 -20.43 30.30
C ARG A 18 -9.29 -19.08 29.65
N ALA A 19 -9.56 -17.97 30.33
CA ALA A 19 -9.19 -16.64 29.89
C ALA A 19 -7.66 -16.43 29.89
N GLN A 20 -6.96 -16.89 30.93
CA GLN A 20 -5.50 -16.83 31.02
C GLN A 20 -4.81 -17.73 29.98
N ASN A 21 -5.34 -18.93 29.73
CA ASN A 21 -4.81 -19.82 28.69
C ASN A 21 -4.97 -19.21 27.28
N ASN A 22 -6.08 -18.54 27.01
CA ASN A 22 -6.27 -17.84 25.72
C ASN A 22 -5.31 -16.65 25.57
N GLU A 23 -5.06 -15.89 26.64
CA GLU A 23 -4.17 -14.73 26.60
C GLU A 23 -2.71 -15.16 26.35
N GLN A 24 -2.25 -16.23 27.01
CA GLN A 24 -0.90 -16.77 26.77
C GLN A 24 -0.75 -17.27 25.32
N ALA A 25 -1.75 -17.89 24.73
CA ALA A 25 -1.72 -18.30 23.33
C ALA A 25 -1.54 -17.12 22.37
N TYR A 26 -2.12 -15.95 22.67
CA TYR A 26 -1.87 -14.74 21.87
C TYR A 26 -0.43 -14.23 22.01
N PHE A 27 0.15 -14.27 23.20
CA PHE A 27 1.57 -13.89 23.39
C PHE A 27 2.53 -14.87 22.70
N ASP A 28 2.23 -16.17 22.73
CA ASP A 28 3.03 -17.18 22.03
C ASP A 28 2.94 -16.97 20.49
N GLN A 29 1.75 -16.67 19.99
CA GLN A 29 1.58 -16.31 18.58
C GLN A 29 2.29 -14.97 18.24
N ALA A 30 2.25 -13.98 19.14
CA ALA A 30 2.96 -12.73 18.97
C ALA A 30 4.48 -12.95 18.90
N LEU A 31 5.02 -13.84 19.73
CA LEU A 31 6.43 -14.24 19.68
C LEU A 31 6.78 -14.88 18.33
N SER A 32 5.93 -15.75 17.82
CA SER A 32 6.09 -16.36 16.49
C SER A 32 6.03 -15.30 15.37
N ASN A 33 5.04 -14.39 15.45
CA ASN A 33 4.92 -13.26 14.52
C ASN A 33 6.17 -12.37 14.54
N GLY A 34 6.80 -12.18 15.71
CA GLY A 34 8.02 -11.39 15.87
C GLY A 34 9.20 -11.92 15.06
N LYS A 35 9.32 -13.24 14.91
CA LYS A 35 10.38 -13.85 14.09
C LYS A 35 10.22 -13.48 12.61
N VAL A 36 9.02 -13.60 12.06
CA VAL A 36 8.76 -13.31 10.65
C VAL A 36 8.71 -11.81 10.37
N ALA A 37 8.25 -11.00 11.33
CA ALA A 37 8.30 -9.54 11.23
C ALA A 37 9.75 -9.03 11.19
N ASN A 38 10.62 -9.57 12.05
CA ASN A 38 12.04 -9.22 12.04
C ASN A 38 12.70 -9.58 10.70
N GLU A 39 12.41 -10.76 10.15
CA GLU A 39 12.92 -11.13 8.82
C GLU A 39 12.45 -10.15 7.74
N ALA A 40 11.18 -9.77 7.75
CA ALA A 40 10.63 -8.80 6.80
C ALA A 40 11.32 -7.41 6.91
N PHE A 41 11.50 -6.91 8.13
CA PHE A 41 12.21 -5.65 8.37
C PHE A 41 13.68 -5.72 7.93
N ARG A 42 14.38 -6.82 8.24
CA ARG A 42 15.77 -7.02 7.83
C ARG A 42 15.92 -7.03 6.31
N ARG A 43 15.01 -7.68 5.60
CA ARG A 43 15.00 -7.74 4.14
C ARG A 43 14.73 -6.39 3.50
N SER A 44 13.77 -5.63 4.04
CA SER A 44 13.52 -4.26 3.58
C SER A 44 14.72 -3.34 3.85
N HIS A 45 15.34 -3.45 5.02
CA HIS A 45 16.55 -2.68 5.35
C HIS A 45 17.75 -3.08 4.46
N HIS A 46 17.90 -4.37 4.17
CA HIS A 46 18.94 -4.85 3.26
C HIS A 46 18.72 -4.37 1.82
N PHE A 47 17.47 -4.32 1.37
CA PHE A 47 17.10 -3.70 0.09
C PHE A 47 17.52 -2.21 0.04
N LEU A 48 17.17 -1.44 1.07
CA LEU A 48 17.56 -0.04 1.19
C LEU A 48 19.09 0.13 1.09
N GLN A 49 19.84 -0.64 1.89
CA GLN A 49 21.29 -0.57 1.90
C GLN A 49 21.91 -0.99 0.55
N GLY A 50 21.39 -2.06 -0.06
CA GLY A 50 21.84 -2.54 -1.37
C GLY A 50 21.71 -1.46 -2.44
N TRP A 51 20.52 -0.85 -2.58
CA TRP A 51 20.31 0.20 -3.59
C TRP A 51 21.08 1.49 -3.33
N LEU A 52 21.32 1.85 -2.08
CA LEU A 52 22.20 2.99 -1.76
C LEU A 52 23.63 2.79 -2.26
N THR A 53 24.13 1.56 -2.32
CA THR A 53 25.47 1.27 -2.90
C THR A 53 25.52 1.43 -4.42
N LYS A 54 24.37 1.45 -5.08
CA LYS A 54 24.24 1.59 -6.54
C LYS A 54 23.87 3.00 -6.98
N ALA A 55 23.63 3.91 -6.02
CA ALA A 55 23.38 5.31 -6.32
C ALA A 55 24.52 5.92 -7.14
N ASP A 56 24.20 6.76 -8.12
CA ASP A 56 25.20 7.49 -8.90
C ASP A 56 26.09 8.33 -7.98
N PRO A 57 27.42 8.18 -8.00
CA PRO A 57 28.31 8.86 -7.05
C PRO A 57 28.27 10.38 -7.13
N ALA A 58 27.98 10.94 -8.31
CA ALA A 58 27.98 12.39 -8.53
C ALA A 58 26.67 13.06 -8.11
N THR A 59 25.55 12.35 -8.26
CA THR A 59 24.21 12.92 -8.02
C THR A 59 23.51 12.30 -6.80
N GLY A 60 23.87 11.08 -6.41
CA GLY A 60 23.20 10.30 -5.39
C GLY A 60 21.84 9.72 -5.85
N LEU A 61 21.43 9.94 -7.10
CA LEU A 61 20.19 9.37 -7.63
C LEU A 61 20.31 7.86 -7.87
N ILE A 62 19.22 7.17 -7.68
CA ILE A 62 19.14 5.72 -7.89
C ILE A 62 18.90 5.45 -9.38
N PRO A 63 19.73 4.62 -10.04
CA PRO A 63 19.54 4.29 -11.44
C PRO A 63 18.26 3.46 -11.64
N ARG A 64 17.68 3.57 -12.85
CA ARG A 64 16.49 2.81 -13.24
C ARG A 64 16.69 1.30 -13.06
N ASN A 65 17.79 0.77 -13.57
CA ASN A 65 18.23 -0.60 -13.32
C ASN A 65 19.77 -0.72 -13.43
N LEU A 66 20.30 -1.92 -13.20
CA LEU A 66 21.74 -2.17 -13.16
C LEU A 66 22.26 -2.93 -14.38
N THR A 67 21.39 -3.38 -15.29
CA THR A 67 21.72 -4.27 -16.39
C THR A 67 21.52 -3.65 -17.76
N GLN A 68 20.52 -2.82 -17.94
CA GLN A 68 20.14 -2.27 -19.26
C GLN A 68 20.20 -0.74 -19.32
N SER A 69 19.61 -0.05 -18.34
CA SER A 69 19.48 1.40 -18.31
C SER A 69 20.24 2.01 -17.12
N THR A 70 21.49 1.59 -16.96
CA THR A 70 22.34 1.92 -15.81
C THR A 70 22.70 3.40 -15.72
N CYS A 71 22.61 4.12 -16.83
CA CYS A 71 22.96 5.53 -16.93
C CYS A 71 21.79 6.49 -16.73
N ILE A 72 20.57 6.01 -16.47
CA ILE A 72 19.39 6.88 -16.36
C ILE A 72 18.67 6.73 -15.03
N TRP A 73 18.10 7.85 -14.62
CA TRP A 73 17.00 7.96 -13.68
C TRP A 73 15.74 8.36 -14.46
N ASN A 74 14.60 7.79 -14.13
CA ASN A 74 13.32 8.16 -14.71
C ASN A 74 12.22 8.26 -13.64
N ALA A 75 11.12 8.93 -13.97
CA ALA A 75 10.04 9.20 -13.05
C ALA A 75 9.14 7.98 -12.80
N TRP A 76 8.90 7.16 -13.82
CA TRP A 76 7.92 6.08 -13.76
C TRP A 76 8.45 4.74 -13.24
N ASP A 77 9.76 4.57 -13.10
CA ASP A 77 10.38 3.39 -12.50
C ASP A 77 11.22 3.78 -11.27
N ALA A 78 12.33 4.52 -11.50
CA ALA A 78 13.28 4.84 -10.41
C ALA A 78 12.64 5.67 -9.29
N ALA A 79 11.75 6.60 -9.64
CA ALA A 79 11.07 7.47 -8.69
C ALA A 79 9.72 6.90 -8.21
N ALA A 80 8.99 6.19 -9.06
CA ALA A 80 7.69 5.63 -8.69
C ALA A 80 7.83 4.36 -7.85
N ASP A 81 8.63 3.38 -8.31
CA ASP A 81 8.62 2.04 -7.73
C ASP A 81 9.80 1.74 -6.81
N ASN A 82 10.95 2.42 -6.95
CA ASN A 82 12.14 2.08 -6.18
C ASN A 82 12.37 3.02 -4.99
N TYR A 83 12.66 4.30 -5.28
CA TYR A 83 13.05 5.29 -4.27
C TYR A 83 12.02 5.49 -3.15
N PRO A 84 10.70 5.54 -3.38
CA PRO A 84 9.73 5.79 -2.33
C PRO A 84 9.73 4.71 -1.25
N PHE A 85 9.96 3.46 -1.63
CA PHE A 85 9.99 2.35 -0.68
C PHE A 85 11.33 2.24 0.05
N MET A 86 12.41 2.82 -0.50
CA MET A 86 13.62 3.11 0.26
C MET A 86 13.36 4.17 1.34
N VAL A 87 12.64 5.24 1.01
CA VAL A 87 12.22 6.29 1.96
C VAL A 87 11.34 5.70 3.06
N MET A 88 10.33 4.90 2.67
CA MET A 88 9.44 4.24 3.61
C MET A 88 10.21 3.34 4.58
N THR A 89 11.11 2.53 4.06
CA THR A 89 12.01 1.67 4.86
C THR A 89 12.84 2.49 5.83
N ALA A 90 13.48 3.55 5.35
CA ALA A 90 14.31 4.42 6.20
C ALA A 90 13.48 5.09 7.30
N SER A 91 12.26 5.56 6.98
CA SER A 91 11.36 6.21 7.94
C SER A 91 11.01 5.32 9.13
N MET A 92 10.92 4.01 8.91
CA MET A 92 10.56 3.02 9.93
C MET A 92 11.77 2.44 10.66
N LEU A 93 12.91 2.26 9.96
CA LEU A 93 14.01 1.41 10.44
C LEU A 93 15.34 2.13 10.59
N ASP A 94 15.55 3.27 9.92
CA ASP A 94 16.85 3.97 9.89
C ASP A 94 16.66 5.50 9.85
N LYS A 95 16.36 6.06 11.00
CA LYS A 95 16.09 7.50 11.13
C LYS A 95 17.23 8.39 10.60
N PRO A 96 18.52 8.11 10.81
CA PRO A 96 19.61 8.90 10.23
C PRO A 96 19.57 8.92 8.69
N LEU A 97 19.34 7.79 8.03
CA LEU A 97 19.18 7.74 6.57
C LEU A 97 17.95 8.50 6.11
N PHE A 98 16.84 8.37 6.84
CA PHE A 98 15.59 9.08 6.51
C PHE A 98 15.75 10.60 6.60
N GLU A 99 16.34 11.12 7.68
CA GLU A 99 16.51 12.55 7.90
C GLU A 99 17.65 13.17 7.06
N GLY A 100 18.63 12.38 6.64
CA GLY A 100 19.76 12.77 5.83
C GLY A 100 19.62 12.37 4.37
N LYS A 101 20.14 11.20 4.01
CA LYS A 101 20.34 10.76 2.63
C LYS A 101 19.06 10.72 1.79
N MET A 102 17.92 10.32 2.37
CA MET A 102 16.66 10.28 1.61
C MET A 102 16.20 11.69 1.19
N ARG A 103 16.37 12.69 2.05
CA ARG A 103 16.06 14.09 1.73
C ARG A 103 17.03 14.70 0.72
N GLU A 104 18.31 14.33 0.80
CA GLU A 104 19.33 14.76 -0.19
C GLU A 104 18.99 14.24 -1.59
N ILE A 105 18.58 12.97 -1.69
CA ILE A 105 18.15 12.37 -2.96
C ILE A 105 16.95 13.12 -3.53
N LEU A 106 15.91 13.40 -2.73
CA LEU A 106 14.74 14.16 -3.16
C LEU A 106 15.11 15.57 -3.65
N ALA A 107 15.96 16.28 -2.91
CA ALA A 107 16.41 17.63 -3.29
C ALA A 107 17.19 17.62 -4.61
N THR A 108 18.04 16.60 -4.80
CA THR A 108 18.81 16.44 -6.04
C THR A 108 17.92 16.02 -7.21
N GLU A 109 16.98 15.08 -6.99
CA GLU A 109 15.97 14.71 -7.97
C GLU A 109 15.22 15.95 -8.44
N THR A 110 14.61 16.69 -7.52
CA THR A 110 13.85 17.89 -7.84
C THR A 110 14.65 18.91 -8.65
N ARG A 111 15.92 19.11 -8.31
CA ARG A 111 16.81 20.08 -8.96
C ARG A 111 17.26 19.64 -10.37
N LEU A 112 17.55 18.36 -10.56
CA LEU A 112 18.15 17.85 -11.80
C LEU A 112 17.13 17.40 -12.83
N THR A 113 15.97 16.91 -12.38
CA THR A 113 15.01 16.25 -13.27
C THR A 113 13.83 17.13 -13.64
N SER A 114 13.57 18.22 -12.90
CA SER A 114 12.49 19.17 -13.23
C SER A 114 12.80 19.91 -14.51
N ARG A 115 12.03 19.65 -15.57
CA ARG A 115 12.27 20.20 -16.91
C ARG A 115 11.20 21.17 -17.38
N VAL A 116 9.93 20.83 -17.15
CA VAL A 116 8.79 21.73 -17.43
C VAL A 116 8.18 22.12 -16.10
N GLY A 117 8.53 23.31 -15.61
CA GLY A 117 8.22 23.66 -14.22
C GLY A 117 8.87 22.65 -13.26
N ARG A 118 8.05 22.01 -12.40
CA ARG A 118 8.50 20.96 -11.47
C ARG A 118 8.25 19.55 -11.98
N LEU A 119 7.81 19.38 -13.23
CA LEU A 119 7.54 18.06 -13.81
C LEU A 119 8.87 17.35 -14.12
N PRO A 120 9.05 16.10 -13.62
CA PRO A 120 10.27 15.35 -13.84
C PRO A 120 10.36 14.79 -15.26
N ASP A 121 11.57 14.80 -15.81
CA ASP A 121 11.92 14.12 -17.07
C ASP A 121 13.14 13.22 -16.84
N THR A 122 13.38 12.29 -17.75
CA THR A 122 14.47 11.32 -17.67
C THR A 122 15.84 12.03 -17.68
N TYR A 123 16.62 11.79 -16.63
CA TYR A 123 17.97 12.34 -16.48
C TYR A 123 19.02 11.27 -16.73
N SER A 124 20.05 11.63 -17.53
CA SER A 124 21.17 10.75 -17.85
C SER A 124 22.42 11.11 -17.02
N PHE A 125 22.88 10.15 -16.21
CA PHE A 125 24.14 10.30 -15.47
C PHE A 125 25.34 10.39 -16.41
N CYS A 126 25.31 9.61 -17.51
CA CYS A 126 26.39 9.58 -18.51
C CYS A 126 26.50 10.89 -19.30
N LYS A 127 25.37 11.48 -19.67
CA LYS A 127 25.32 12.79 -20.37
C LYS A 127 25.42 13.97 -19.42
N LYS A 128 25.14 13.79 -18.14
CA LYS A 128 24.96 14.84 -17.13
C LYS A 128 23.90 15.88 -17.53
N ALA A 129 22.86 15.41 -18.20
CA ALA A 129 21.78 16.21 -18.79
C ALA A 129 20.53 15.35 -18.93
N PHE A 130 19.44 15.92 -19.42
CA PHE A 130 18.26 15.15 -19.84
C PHE A 130 18.63 14.13 -20.91
N GLU A 131 18.00 12.94 -20.84
CA GLU A 131 18.32 11.85 -21.78
C GLU A 131 18.00 12.25 -23.22
N ASN A 132 16.86 12.89 -23.45
CA ASN A 132 16.46 13.42 -24.74
C ASN A 132 16.67 14.93 -24.82
N ALA A 133 17.21 15.44 -25.92
CA ALA A 133 17.38 16.86 -26.14
C ALA A 133 16.03 17.58 -26.29
N GLU A 134 15.08 16.95 -26.96
CA GLU A 134 13.73 17.48 -27.14
C GLU A 134 12.81 17.08 -25.98
N ILE A 135 11.81 17.92 -25.71
CA ILE A 135 10.81 17.70 -24.67
C ILE A 135 9.72 16.78 -25.22
N ASP A 136 9.56 15.59 -24.62
CA ASP A 136 8.39 14.75 -24.82
C ASP A 136 7.37 15.00 -23.71
N THR A 137 6.41 15.88 -24.00
CA THR A 137 5.35 16.22 -23.04
C THR A 137 4.53 14.99 -22.63
N SER A 138 4.33 14.03 -23.53
CA SER A 138 3.56 12.81 -23.23
C SER A 138 4.28 11.94 -22.21
N GLN A 139 5.59 11.76 -22.37
CA GLN A 139 6.43 11.04 -21.43
C GLN A 139 6.49 11.73 -20.07
N ILE A 140 6.59 13.07 -20.05
CA ILE A 140 6.60 13.86 -18.81
C ILE A 140 5.27 13.72 -18.06
N VAL A 141 4.14 13.77 -18.77
CA VAL A 141 2.80 13.59 -18.17
C VAL A 141 2.66 12.20 -17.56
N PHE A 142 3.00 11.16 -18.34
CA PHE A 142 2.97 9.77 -17.88
C PHE A 142 3.86 9.58 -16.64
N GLY A 143 5.14 9.91 -16.72
CA GLY A 143 6.06 9.74 -15.60
C GLY A 143 5.70 10.56 -14.36
N SER A 144 5.08 11.74 -14.56
CA SER A 144 4.57 12.54 -13.43
C SER A 144 3.37 11.89 -12.75
N ALA A 145 2.45 11.29 -13.52
CA ALA A 145 1.29 10.59 -12.99
C ALA A 145 1.71 9.35 -12.18
N GLU A 146 2.58 8.50 -12.75
CA GLU A 146 3.15 7.33 -12.09
C GLU A 146 3.90 7.70 -10.79
N TYR A 147 4.82 8.67 -10.86
CA TYR A 147 5.56 9.10 -9.68
C TYR A 147 4.65 9.60 -8.56
N MET A 148 3.59 10.35 -8.90
CA MET A 148 2.62 10.80 -7.91
C MET A 148 1.83 9.63 -7.32
N LYS A 149 1.30 8.75 -8.18
CA LYS A 149 0.38 7.69 -7.77
C LYS A 149 1.11 6.57 -7.01
N ASP A 150 2.19 6.01 -7.54
CA ASP A 150 2.86 4.87 -6.93
C ASP A 150 3.86 5.27 -5.85
N GLY A 151 4.55 6.41 -6.04
CA GLY A 151 5.60 6.82 -5.13
C GLY A 151 5.18 7.81 -4.05
N LEU A 152 4.64 8.97 -4.45
CA LEU A 152 4.45 10.09 -3.54
C LEU A 152 3.16 10.00 -2.71
N ILE A 153 2.09 9.37 -3.22
CA ILE A 153 0.85 9.15 -2.46
C ILE A 153 1.09 8.28 -1.22
N PRO A 154 1.68 7.07 -1.32
CA PRO A 154 1.90 6.24 -0.14
C PRO A 154 2.81 6.93 0.88
N LEU A 155 3.82 7.68 0.44
CA LEU A 155 4.64 8.50 1.34
C LEU A 155 3.83 9.62 2.00
N THR A 156 2.94 10.28 1.28
CA THR A 156 2.08 11.34 1.82
C THR A 156 1.09 10.79 2.84
N GLU A 157 0.51 9.64 2.58
CA GLU A 157 -0.40 8.97 3.52
C GLU A 157 0.33 8.55 4.80
N TRP A 158 1.54 7.98 4.67
CA TRP A 158 2.30 7.49 5.82
C TRP A 158 2.94 8.61 6.65
N LEU A 159 3.61 9.55 6.00
CA LEU A 159 4.39 10.59 6.66
C LEU A 159 3.57 11.83 7.04
N GLY A 160 2.43 12.08 6.36
CA GLY A 160 1.72 13.36 6.44
C GLY A 160 2.48 14.49 5.74
N PRO A 161 2.34 15.74 6.23
CA PRO A 161 3.09 16.89 5.71
C PRO A 161 4.59 16.66 5.77
N SER A 162 5.25 16.70 4.60
CA SER A 162 6.66 16.34 4.44
C SER A 162 7.21 16.90 3.13
N PRO A 163 8.54 16.90 2.92
CA PRO A 163 9.12 17.30 1.62
C PRO A 163 8.58 16.49 0.43
N TRP A 164 8.19 15.24 0.64
CA TRP A 164 7.59 14.39 -0.41
C TRP A 164 6.16 14.82 -0.75
N SER A 165 5.33 15.18 0.23
CA SER A 165 4.00 15.75 -0.02
C SER A 165 4.07 17.12 -0.71
N GLU A 166 5.09 17.94 -0.40
CA GLU A 166 5.36 19.19 -1.09
C GLU A 166 5.76 18.95 -2.54
N ARG A 167 6.64 17.95 -2.79
CA ARG A 167 7.03 17.52 -4.15
C ARG A 167 5.81 17.10 -4.95
N MET A 168 4.94 16.28 -4.36
CA MET A 168 3.71 15.82 -4.97
C MET A 168 2.79 16.95 -5.36
N LEU A 169 2.48 17.87 -4.44
CA LEU A 169 1.63 19.02 -4.71
C LEU A 169 2.25 19.95 -5.76
N GLY A 170 3.57 20.04 -5.78
CA GLY A 170 4.31 20.79 -6.78
C GLY A 170 4.15 20.21 -8.18
N ILE A 171 4.31 18.91 -8.35
CA ILE A 171 4.11 18.22 -9.63
C ILE A 171 2.65 18.39 -10.08
N LEU A 172 1.69 18.11 -9.21
CA LEU A 172 0.27 18.22 -9.54
C LEU A 172 -0.14 19.63 -10.00
N ALA A 173 0.38 20.67 -9.33
CA ALA A 173 0.09 22.06 -9.68
C ALA A 173 0.70 22.50 -11.02
N ASP A 174 1.80 21.90 -11.46
CA ASP A 174 2.42 22.21 -12.75
C ASP A 174 1.84 21.33 -13.87
N LEU A 175 1.44 20.10 -13.55
CA LEU A 175 0.75 19.20 -14.48
C LEU A 175 -0.60 19.81 -14.93
N ASP A 176 -1.34 20.39 -13.99
CA ASP A 176 -2.60 21.10 -14.26
C ASP A 176 -2.47 22.28 -15.25
N LYS A 177 -1.27 22.84 -15.42
CA LYS A 177 -1.03 23.92 -16.38
C LYS A 177 -0.87 23.43 -17.82
N ILE A 178 -0.54 22.16 -18.01
CA ILE A 178 -0.26 21.59 -19.33
C ILE A 178 -1.28 20.54 -19.78
N VAL A 179 -2.17 20.11 -18.87
CA VAL A 179 -3.23 19.13 -19.14
C VAL A 179 -4.58 19.83 -19.04
N ASP A 180 -5.06 20.37 -20.16
CA ASP A 180 -6.30 21.17 -20.18
C ASP A 180 -7.59 20.34 -20.15
N VAL A 181 -7.58 19.11 -20.72
CA VAL A 181 -8.77 18.24 -20.79
C VAL A 181 -8.37 16.76 -20.83
N PRO A 182 -9.25 15.85 -20.32
CA PRO A 182 -9.01 14.41 -20.31
C PRO A 182 -8.62 13.80 -21.66
N THR A 183 -9.14 14.37 -22.75
CA THR A 183 -8.86 13.94 -24.14
C THR A 183 -7.49 14.35 -24.66
N GLN A 184 -6.82 15.30 -24.00
CA GLN A 184 -5.49 15.80 -24.37
C GLN A 184 -4.37 15.13 -23.56
N ILE A 185 -4.70 14.23 -22.64
CA ILE A 185 -3.74 13.38 -21.97
C ILE A 185 -3.19 12.39 -23.02
N LYS A 186 -2.36 12.92 -23.92
CA LYS A 186 -1.65 12.14 -24.93
C LYS A 186 -0.35 11.65 -24.30
N GLY A 187 -0.44 10.62 -23.49
CA GLY A 187 0.73 9.90 -23.04
C GLY A 187 0.62 8.47 -23.52
N SER A 188 1.32 8.12 -24.57
CA SER A 188 1.32 6.78 -25.10
C SER A 188 2.72 6.21 -25.08
N PHE A 189 3.11 5.65 -23.93
CA PHE A 189 4.26 4.75 -23.91
C PHE A 189 3.87 3.36 -24.44
N PHE A 190 2.59 2.96 -24.29
CA PHE A 190 2.05 1.64 -24.59
C PHE A 190 0.85 1.64 -25.55
N GLY A 191 0.67 2.66 -26.38
CA GLY A 191 -0.47 2.74 -27.30
C GLY A 191 -1.75 3.31 -26.66
N ASN A 192 -2.94 2.92 -27.17
CA ASN A 192 -4.22 3.47 -26.69
C ASN A 192 -4.56 3.14 -25.23
N SER A 193 -3.91 2.14 -24.64
CA SER A 193 -4.09 1.78 -23.22
C SER A 193 -3.47 2.78 -22.26
N ALA A 194 -2.40 3.47 -22.62
CA ALA A 194 -1.73 4.44 -21.74
C ALA A 194 -2.52 5.71 -21.45
N VAL A 195 -3.46 6.09 -22.30
CA VAL A 195 -4.39 7.21 -22.02
C VAL A 195 -5.32 6.86 -20.87
N VAL A 196 -5.80 5.63 -20.85
CA VAL A 196 -6.68 5.10 -19.80
C VAL A 196 -5.94 4.99 -18.48
N GLU A 197 -4.70 4.56 -18.49
CA GLU A 197 -3.79 4.46 -17.36
C GLU A 197 -3.56 5.82 -16.69
N VAL A 198 -3.02 6.80 -17.41
CA VAL A 198 -2.78 8.15 -16.88
C VAL A 198 -4.08 8.77 -16.32
N GLY A 199 -5.21 8.52 -16.97
CA GLY A 199 -6.52 8.92 -16.46
C GLY A 199 -6.85 8.30 -15.10
N GLY A 200 -6.54 7.00 -14.95
CA GLY A 200 -6.72 6.26 -13.71
C GLY A 200 -5.80 6.74 -12.58
N ASP A 201 -4.52 6.97 -12.87
CA ASP A 201 -3.54 7.50 -11.92
C ASP A 201 -3.95 8.88 -11.42
N LEU A 202 -4.28 9.78 -12.34
CA LEU A 202 -4.71 11.13 -11.99
C LEU A 202 -5.99 11.14 -11.17
N LEU A 203 -6.94 10.25 -11.43
CA LEU A 203 -8.15 10.15 -10.62
C LEU A 203 -7.84 9.75 -9.18
N GLN A 204 -6.91 8.80 -8.96
CA GLN A 204 -6.46 8.41 -7.61
C GLN A 204 -5.74 9.57 -6.91
N VAL A 205 -4.82 10.23 -7.61
CA VAL A 205 -4.10 11.41 -7.11
C VAL A 205 -5.08 12.52 -6.73
N LEU A 206 -5.99 12.89 -7.63
CA LEU A 206 -6.96 13.98 -7.42
C LEU A 206 -7.94 13.68 -6.28
N ALA A 207 -8.37 12.42 -6.15
CA ALA A 207 -9.24 11.99 -5.06
C ALA A 207 -8.57 12.21 -3.70
N ARG A 208 -7.32 11.72 -3.54
CA ARG A 208 -6.58 11.83 -2.28
C ARG A 208 -6.11 13.25 -2.01
N MET A 209 -5.68 13.99 -3.03
CA MET A 209 -5.26 15.39 -2.88
C MET A 209 -6.42 16.35 -2.61
N TYR A 210 -7.62 16.06 -3.11
CA TYR A 210 -8.81 16.78 -2.68
C TYR A 210 -9.06 16.62 -1.18
N TRP A 211 -8.98 15.39 -0.66
CA TRP A 211 -9.16 15.17 0.78
C TRP A 211 -8.07 15.84 1.61
N LEU A 212 -6.80 15.73 1.20
CA LEU A 212 -5.67 16.34 1.89
C LEU A 212 -5.78 17.87 1.97
N THR A 213 -6.11 18.52 0.83
CA THR A 213 -6.02 19.99 0.70
C THR A 213 -7.35 20.71 0.78
N LYS A 214 -8.46 20.01 0.58
CA LYS A 214 -9.81 20.58 0.36
C LYS A 214 -9.88 21.60 -0.78
N ASN A 215 -8.91 21.59 -1.69
CA ASN A 215 -8.88 22.47 -2.84
C ASN A 215 -9.96 22.04 -3.86
N PRO A 216 -10.97 22.89 -4.14
CA PRO A 216 -12.06 22.55 -5.05
C PRO A 216 -11.58 22.32 -6.49
N LYS A 217 -10.42 22.82 -6.87
CA LYS A 217 -9.83 22.61 -8.18
C LYS A 217 -9.55 21.12 -8.44
N TRP A 218 -8.99 20.41 -7.46
CA TRP A 218 -8.71 18.98 -7.59
C TRP A 218 -10.00 18.15 -7.73
N LEU A 219 -11.05 18.54 -7.01
CA LEU A 219 -12.38 17.93 -7.18
C LEU A 219 -12.95 18.18 -8.57
N ALA A 220 -12.88 19.43 -9.03
CA ALA A 220 -13.41 19.81 -10.35
C ALA A 220 -12.69 19.07 -11.48
N TRP A 221 -11.37 18.97 -11.41
CA TRP A 221 -10.57 18.24 -12.40
C TRP A 221 -10.86 16.73 -12.35
N GLY A 222 -10.93 16.11 -11.17
CA GLY A 222 -11.31 14.71 -11.02
C GLY A 222 -12.73 14.43 -11.54
N ILE A 223 -13.69 15.34 -11.31
CA ILE A 223 -15.05 15.24 -11.88
C ILE A 223 -15.01 15.34 -13.41
N GLN A 224 -14.21 16.21 -13.99
CA GLN A 224 -14.08 16.35 -15.44
C GLN A 224 -13.55 15.06 -16.09
N ILE A 225 -12.50 14.44 -15.51
CA ILE A 225 -11.99 13.15 -15.99
C ILE A 225 -13.04 12.05 -15.80
N GLY A 226 -13.68 12.01 -14.63
CA GLY A 226 -14.75 11.05 -14.35
C GLY A 226 -15.94 11.19 -15.29
N ASP A 227 -16.40 12.40 -15.59
CA ASP A 227 -17.49 12.66 -16.55
C ASP A 227 -17.15 12.21 -17.96
N TYR A 228 -15.90 12.32 -18.37
CA TYR A 228 -15.45 11.79 -19.66
C TYR A 228 -15.61 10.27 -19.73
N TYR A 229 -15.04 9.54 -18.76
CA TYR A 229 -15.07 8.08 -18.78
C TYR A 229 -16.44 7.49 -18.38
N LEU A 230 -17.15 8.09 -17.43
CA LEU A 230 -18.46 7.61 -16.99
C LEU A 230 -19.60 8.17 -17.87
N SER A 231 -19.49 7.92 -19.18
CA SER A 231 -20.42 8.33 -20.22
C SER A 231 -20.71 7.17 -21.18
N GLU A 232 -21.74 7.31 -22.00
CA GLU A 232 -22.10 6.27 -22.98
C GLU A 232 -20.98 5.96 -23.97
N ALA A 233 -20.27 6.99 -24.41
CA ALA A 233 -19.24 6.86 -25.45
C ALA A 233 -17.88 6.36 -24.94
N HIS A 234 -17.54 6.61 -23.66
CA HIS A 234 -16.17 6.42 -23.18
C HIS A 234 -16.06 5.48 -21.97
N LEU A 235 -17.19 4.87 -21.53
CA LEU A 235 -17.12 3.87 -20.47
C LEU A 235 -16.12 2.76 -20.86
N PRO A 236 -15.10 2.46 -20.05
CA PRO A 236 -14.03 1.50 -20.44
C PRO A 236 -14.56 0.17 -20.96
N THR A 237 -15.65 -0.34 -20.36
CA THR A 237 -16.28 -1.60 -20.78
C THR A 237 -17.16 -1.49 -22.04
N ARG A 238 -17.40 -0.31 -22.56
CA ARG A 238 -18.10 -0.06 -23.83
C ARG A 238 -17.15 0.40 -24.94
N ALA A 239 -16.13 1.18 -24.57
CA ALA A 239 -15.24 1.83 -25.52
C ALA A 239 -14.02 0.98 -25.92
N LEU A 240 -13.52 0.14 -25.00
CA LEU A 240 -12.32 -0.65 -25.24
C LEU A 240 -12.68 -2.03 -25.80
N GLN A 241 -11.97 -2.44 -26.85
CA GLN A 241 -11.99 -3.82 -27.35
C GLN A 241 -11.03 -4.71 -26.57
N ARG A 242 -10.08 -4.11 -25.89
CA ARG A 242 -9.06 -4.75 -25.07
C ARG A 242 -9.03 -4.05 -23.73
N LEU A 243 -9.70 -4.64 -22.73
CA LEU A 243 -9.66 -4.18 -21.35
C LEU A 243 -8.58 -4.98 -20.61
N ARG A 244 -7.51 -4.31 -20.30
CA ARG A 244 -6.44 -4.86 -19.49
C ARG A 244 -6.82 -4.74 -18.01
N LEU A 245 -6.73 -5.84 -17.26
CA LEU A 245 -7.03 -5.90 -15.83
C LEU A 245 -5.77 -6.20 -15.00
N ARG A 246 -4.62 -6.21 -15.65
CA ARG A 246 -3.30 -6.38 -15.10
C ARG A 246 -2.52 -5.08 -15.22
N ASP A 247 -1.58 -4.87 -14.27
CA ASP A 247 -0.61 -3.79 -14.28
C ASP A 247 -1.35 -2.44 -14.49
N HIS A 248 -0.82 -1.53 -15.24
CA HIS A 248 -1.41 -0.22 -15.48
C HIS A 248 -2.86 -0.20 -16.02
N GLY A 249 -3.35 -1.31 -16.54
CA GLY A 249 -4.72 -1.39 -17.06
C GLY A 249 -5.82 -1.38 -16.01
N CYS A 250 -5.52 -1.78 -14.77
CA CYS A 250 -6.49 -1.76 -13.66
C CYS A 250 -6.67 -0.35 -13.07
N GLU A 251 -5.76 0.59 -13.35
CA GLU A 251 -5.74 1.93 -12.76
C GLU A 251 -7.00 2.73 -13.04
N ILE A 252 -7.57 2.63 -14.24
CA ILE A 252 -8.81 3.34 -14.56
C ILE A 252 -9.99 2.86 -13.71
N VAL A 253 -10.07 1.57 -13.41
CA VAL A 253 -11.13 1.01 -12.58
C VAL A 253 -11.00 1.53 -11.14
N SER A 254 -9.77 1.49 -10.61
CA SER A 254 -9.44 1.99 -9.27
C SER A 254 -9.65 3.50 -9.17
N GLY A 255 -9.17 4.27 -10.12
CA GLY A 255 -9.29 5.73 -10.14
C GLY A 255 -10.72 6.23 -10.23
N LEU A 256 -11.53 5.65 -11.11
CA LEU A 256 -12.97 5.99 -11.22
C LEU A 256 -13.72 5.69 -9.92
N VAL A 257 -13.40 4.57 -9.26
CA VAL A 257 -14.02 4.20 -7.99
C VAL A 257 -13.53 5.07 -6.84
N GLU A 258 -12.25 5.48 -6.80
CA GLU A 258 -11.79 6.43 -5.78
C GLU A 258 -12.48 7.80 -5.93
N MET A 259 -12.61 8.33 -7.15
CA MET A 259 -13.41 9.55 -7.36
C MET A 259 -14.89 9.36 -7.07
N TYR A 260 -15.45 8.17 -7.34
CA TYR A 260 -16.81 7.83 -6.93
C TYR A 260 -16.97 7.86 -5.40
N ALA A 261 -15.96 7.39 -4.65
CA ALA A 261 -15.94 7.51 -3.20
C ALA A 261 -15.94 8.99 -2.75
N VAL A 262 -15.18 9.86 -3.43
CA VAL A 262 -15.18 11.31 -3.14
C VAL A 262 -16.57 11.89 -3.37
N VAL A 263 -17.15 11.73 -4.56
CA VAL A 263 -18.45 12.34 -4.87
C VAL A 263 -19.59 11.74 -4.07
N SER A 264 -19.45 10.50 -3.58
CA SER A 264 -20.45 9.90 -2.69
C SER A 264 -20.66 10.67 -1.39
N VAL A 265 -19.62 11.38 -0.95
CA VAL A 265 -19.63 12.18 0.29
C VAL A 265 -19.96 13.65 0.00
N VAL A 266 -19.32 14.24 -1.03
CA VAL A 266 -19.34 15.70 -1.22
C VAL A 266 -20.28 16.19 -2.32
N ASN A 267 -20.74 15.30 -3.21
CA ASN A 267 -21.63 15.65 -4.32
C ASN A 267 -22.63 14.52 -4.63
N PRO A 268 -23.70 14.36 -3.82
CA PRO A 268 -24.69 13.29 -4.00
C PRO A 268 -25.37 13.27 -5.38
N ALA A 269 -25.52 14.44 -6.01
CA ALA A 269 -26.10 14.54 -7.36
C ALA A 269 -25.16 13.89 -8.39
N LYS A 270 -23.86 14.17 -8.31
CA LYS A 270 -22.84 13.57 -9.17
C LYS A 270 -22.71 12.06 -8.90
N LYS A 271 -22.74 11.64 -7.64
CA LYS A 271 -22.80 10.22 -7.27
C LYS A 271 -23.95 9.51 -7.96
N LYS A 272 -25.18 10.08 -7.91
CA LYS A 272 -26.36 9.52 -8.55
C LYS A 272 -26.22 9.43 -10.09
N GLN A 273 -25.58 10.42 -10.71
CA GLN A 273 -25.28 10.42 -12.14
C GLN A 273 -24.31 9.30 -12.54
N TRP A 274 -23.24 9.08 -11.77
CA TRP A 274 -22.19 8.13 -12.07
C TRP A 274 -22.52 6.69 -11.70
N GLN A 275 -23.37 6.49 -10.69
CA GLN A 275 -23.71 5.17 -10.15
C GLN A 275 -24.09 4.12 -11.20
N PRO A 276 -24.95 4.40 -12.20
CA PRO A 276 -25.28 3.41 -13.23
C PRO A 276 -24.06 2.95 -14.03
N TYR A 277 -23.16 3.88 -14.40
CA TYR A 277 -21.96 3.58 -15.15
C TYR A 277 -20.93 2.81 -14.33
N ILE A 278 -20.72 3.18 -13.08
CA ILE A 278 -19.85 2.43 -12.15
C ILE A 278 -20.35 0.98 -11.98
N HIS A 279 -21.66 0.82 -11.75
CA HIS A 279 -22.25 -0.52 -11.61
C HIS A 279 -22.14 -1.32 -12.90
N GLU A 280 -22.44 -0.73 -14.05
CA GLU A 280 -22.31 -1.40 -15.36
C GLU A 280 -20.87 -1.84 -15.63
N MET A 281 -19.90 -0.97 -15.40
CA MET A 281 -18.48 -1.29 -15.57
C MET A 281 -18.08 -2.49 -14.71
N LEU A 282 -18.39 -2.45 -13.42
CA LEU A 282 -18.03 -3.51 -12.49
C LEU A 282 -18.81 -4.81 -12.77
N ASP A 283 -20.12 -4.74 -13.06
CA ASP A 283 -20.93 -5.91 -13.41
C ASP A 283 -20.42 -6.59 -14.69
N THR A 284 -19.98 -5.81 -15.69
CA THR A 284 -19.37 -6.33 -16.93
C THR A 284 -18.06 -7.05 -16.64
N ILE A 285 -17.19 -6.45 -15.81
CA ILE A 285 -15.93 -7.08 -15.39
C ILE A 285 -16.20 -8.37 -14.61
N LEU A 286 -17.19 -8.39 -13.70
CA LEU A 286 -17.58 -9.61 -12.99
C LEU A 286 -18.09 -10.71 -13.91
N ALA A 287 -18.85 -10.34 -14.93
CA ALA A 287 -19.43 -11.32 -15.83
C ALA A 287 -18.44 -11.91 -16.83
N LYS A 288 -17.45 -11.11 -17.29
CA LYS A 288 -16.61 -11.45 -18.45
C LYS A 288 -15.11 -11.49 -18.14
N GLY A 289 -14.65 -10.85 -17.07
CA GLY A 289 -13.22 -10.62 -16.81
C GLY A 289 -12.55 -11.65 -15.90
N ARG A 290 -13.28 -12.63 -15.36
CA ARG A 290 -12.75 -13.52 -14.33
C ARG A 290 -12.90 -15.01 -14.66
N ASN A 291 -12.04 -15.81 -14.04
CA ASN A 291 -12.10 -17.26 -14.11
C ASN A 291 -13.10 -17.87 -13.11
N GLU A 292 -13.19 -19.19 -13.07
CA GLU A 292 -14.07 -19.96 -12.17
C GLU A 292 -13.79 -19.73 -10.67
N HIS A 293 -12.56 -19.37 -10.32
CA HIS A 293 -12.15 -19.07 -8.95
C HIS A 293 -12.44 -17.62 -8.55
N GLY A 294 -12.77 -16.77 -9.51
CA GLY A 294 -13.12 -15.37 -9.27
C GLY A 294 -11.96 -14.39 -9.41
N LEU A 295 -10.77 -14.85 -9.86
CA LEU A 295 -9.63 -14.00 -10.19
C LEU A 295 -9.73 -13.50 -11.63
N PHE A 296 -9.15 -12.34 -11.90
CA PHE A 296 -9.26 -11.69 -13.19
C PHE A 296 -8.19 -12.18 -14.17
N TYR A 297 -8.57 -12.29 -15.45
CA TYR A 297 -7.62 -12.48 -16.55
C TYR A 297 -6.85 -11.19 -16.82
N ASP A 298 -5.64 -11.30 -17.33
CA ASP A 298 -4.82 -10.15 -17.73
C ASP A 298 -5.55 -9.22 -18.68
N GLU A 299 -6.23 -9.80 -19.68
CA GLU A 299 -6.88 -9.00 -20.72
C GLU A 299 -8.10 -9.70 -21.32
N VAL A 300 -9.18 -8.93 -21.46
CA VAL A 300 -10.45 -9.41 -22.02
C VAL A 300 -11.03 -8.40 -23.00
N ASN A 301 -11.83 -8.87 -23.93
CA ASN A 301 -12.74 -8.02 -24.69
C ASN A 301 -14.04 -7.86 -23.90
N PRO A 302 -14.33 -6.70 -23.29
CA PRO A 302 -15.52 -6.55 -22.46
C PRO A 302 -16.84 -6.53 -23.25
N LEU A 303 -16.78 -6.31 -24.58
CA LEU A 303 -17.96 -6.34 -25.46
C LEU A 303 -18.41 -7.78 -25.73
N THR A 304 -17.47 -8.65 -26.12
CA THR A 304 -17.76 -10.04 -26.52
C THR A 304 -17.64 -11.04 -25.36
N GLY A 305 -16.80 -10.76 -24.37
CA GLY A 305 -16.39 -11.70 -23.31
C GLY A 305 -15.23 -12.62 -23.73
N GLU A 306 -14.59 -12.37 -24.87
CA GLU A 306 -13.39 -13.09 -25.28
C GLU A 306 -12.24 -12.83 -24.32
N VAL A 307 -11.60 -13.90 -23.86
CA VAL A 307 -10.38 -13.81 -23.04
C VAL A 307 -9.19 -13.70 -24.00
N ILE A 308 -8.61 -12.50 -24.09
CA ILE A 308 -7.49 -12.20 -24.99
C ILE A 308 -6.19 -12.73 -24.41
N GLN A 309 -5.96 -12.50 -23.11
CA GLN A 309 -4.80 -13.02 -22.37
C GLN A 309 -5.26 -13.82 -21.16
N LYS A 310 -5.02 -15.13 -21.18
CA LYS A 310 -5.54 -16.08 -20.17
C LYS A 310 -4.75 -16.11 -18.86
N ARG A 311 -3.57 -15.50 -18.81
CA ARG A 311 -2.82 -15.38 -17.56
C ARG A 311 -3.71 -14.66 -16.53
N ILE A 312 -3.54 -14.99 -15.27
CA ILE A 312 -4.26 -14.34 -14.16
C ILE A 312 -3.48 -13.10 -13.74
N ALA A 313 -4.19 -11.98 -13.63
CA ALA A 313 -3.64 -10.72 -13.20
C ALA A 313 -3.11 -10.83 -11.76
N ASP A 314 -1.86 -10.49 -11.55
CA ASP A 314 -1.19 -10.42 -10.26
C ASP A 314 -1.81 -9.38 -9.34
N ASN A 315 -2.19 -8.24 -9.89
CA ASN A 315 -2.89 -7.17 -9.18
C ASN A 315 -4.43 -7.33 -9.18
N PHE A 316 -4.92 -8.58 -9.20
CA PHE A 316 -6.36 -8.88 -9.03
C PHE A 316 -6.95 -8.20 -7.78
N GLY A 317 -6.15 -8.04 -6.74
CA GLY A 317 -6.53 -7.38 -5.50
C GLY A 317 -6.87 -5.90 -5.70
N TYR A 318 -6.20 -5.19 -6.62
CA TYR A 318 -6.48 -3.78 -6.94
C TYR A 318 -7.86 -3.63 -7.57
N THR A 319 -8.19 -4.50 -8.52
CA THR A 319 -9.54 -4.54 -9.08
C THR A 319 -10.58 -4.89 -8.00
N LEU A 320 -10.32 -5.87 -7.14
CA LEU A 320 -11.23 -6.21 -6.04
C LEU A 320 -11.34 -5.10 -4.98
N ASN A 321 -10.31 -4.28 -4.78
CA ASN A 321 -10.40 -3.08 -3.93
C ASN A 321 -11.48 -2.13 -4.45
N ALA A 322 -11.59 -1.95 -5.77
CA ALA A 322 -12.65 -1.14 -6.38
C ALA A 322 -14.04 -1.74 -6.10
N PHE A 323 -14.22 -3.05 -6.28
CA PHE A 323 -15.48 -3.73 -5.95
C PHE A 323 -15.85 -3.56 -4.48
N TYR A 324 -14.90 -3.78 -3.58
CA TYR A 324 -15.13 -3.67 -2.15
C TYR A 324 -15.46 -2.24 -1.74
N THR A 325 -14.83 -1.24 -2.34
CA THR A 325 -15.12 0.18 -2.12
C THR A 325 -16.56 0.52 -2.52
N VAL A 326 -17.01 0.07 -3.68
CA VAL A 326 -18.41 0.29 -4.09
C VAL A 326 -19.41 -0.47 -3.21
N TYR A 327 -19.04 -1.67 -2.72
CA TYR A 327 -19.82 -2.34 -1.67
C TYR A 327 -19.93 -1.49 -0.40
N LEU A 328 -18.86 -0.86 0.05
CA LEU A 328 -18.90 0.02 1.24
C LEU A 328 -19.83 1.23 1.04
N ILE A 329 -19.89 1.77 -0.18
CA ILE A 329 -20.71 2.96 -0.53
C ILE A 329 -22.17 2.58 -0.77
N ASP A 330 -22.42 1.59 -1.62
CA ASP A 330 -23.75 1.29 -2.17
C ASP A 330 -24.41 0.05 -1.56
N LYS A 331 -23.68 -0.70 -0.71
CA LYS A 331 -24.13 -1.94 -0.06
C LYS A 331 -24.56 -3.05 -1.05
N LYS A 332 -23.99 -3.04 -2.28
CA LYS A 332 -24.26 -4.08 -3.28
C LYS A 332 -23.50 -5.36 -2.91
N ALA A 333 -24.18 -6.30 -2.28
CA ALA A 333 -23.60 -7.52 -1.70
C ALA A 333 -22.79 -8.34 -2.70
N ALA A 334 -23.21 -8.42 -3.97
CA ALA A 334 -22.52 -9.16 -5.02
C ALA A 334 -21.04 -8.78 -5.18
N TYR A 335 -20.66 -7.55 -4.86
CA TYR A 335 -19.27 -7.08 -4.94
C TYR A 335 -18.41 -7.59 -3.78
N ARG A 336 -18.97 -7.65 -2.57
CA ARG A 336 -18.32 -8.31 -1.43
C ARG A 336 -18.23 -9.81 -1.66
N ASP A 337 -19.30 -10.45 -2.16
CA ASP A 337 -19.34 -11.89 -2.41
C ASP A 337 -18.30 -12.29 -3.48
N ALA A 338 -18.09 -11.45 -4.51
CA ALA A 338 -17.05 -11.63 -5.50
C ALA A 338 -15.65 -11.59 -4.88
N THR A 339 -15.41 -10.63 -3.97
CA THR A 339 -14.16 -10.52 -3.21
C THR A 339 -13.92 -11.76 -2.35
N LEU A 340 -14.92 -12.18 -1.57
CA LEU A 340 -14.82 -13.38 -0.72
C LEU A 340 -14.56 -14.65 -1.52
N LYS A 341 -15.20 -14.80 -2.70
CA LYS A 341 -14.96 -15.95 -3.60
C LYS A 341 -13.50 -16.00 -4.03
N ALA A 342 -12.96 -14.89 -4.53
CA ALA A 342 -11.58 -14.81 -4.98
C ALA A 342 -10.60 -15.12 -3.84
N LEU A 343 -10.74 -14.45 -2.71
CA LEU A 343 -9.88 -14.65 -1.54
C LEU A 343 -9.90 -16.11 -1.04
N SER A 344 -11.07 -16.73 -0.98
CA SER A 344 -11.20 -18.12 -0.50
C SER A 344 -10.53 -19.14 -1.42
N ALA A 345 -10.33 -18.80 -2.70
CA ALA A 345 -9.71 -19.69 -3.67
C ALA A 345 -8.17 -19.66 -3.64
N LEU A 346 -7.55 -18.62 -3.07
CA LEU A 346 -6.10 -18.39 -3.17
C LEU A 346 -5.28 -19.56 -2.63
N ASN A 347 -5.53 -19.96 -1.40
CA ASN A 347 -4.71 -20.95 -0.72
C ASN A 347 -4.72 -22.34 -1.38
N ALA A 348 -5.85 -22.73 -1.96
CA ALA A 348 -6.01 -24.02 -2.58
C ALA A 348 -5.49 -24.08 -4.02
N ASN A 349 -5.52 -22.96 -4.76
CA ASN A 349 -5.30 -22.96 -6.21
C ASN A 349 -4.12 -22.10 -6.68
N TYR A 350 -3.60 -21.20 -5.83
CA TYR A 350 -2.63 -20.18 -6.26
C TYR A 350 -1.42 -20.08 -5.32
N ARG A 351 -1.02 -21.16 -4.69
CA ARG A 351 0.29 -21.22 -4.01
C ARG A 351 1.40 -21.39 -5.01
N ASN A 352 2.47 -20.62 -4.85
CA ASN A 352 3.60 -20.57 -5.79
C ASN A 352 3.14 -20.39 -7.24
N HIS A 353 2.05 -19.64 -7.43
CA HIS A 353 1.56 -19.34 -8.75
C HIS A 353 2.55 -18.42 -9.47
N ASP A 354 2.68 -18.61 -10.80
CA ASP A 354 3.61 -17.86 -11.63
C ASP A 354 3.10 -16.44 -11.90
N TRP A 355 2.98 -15.64 -10.83
CA TRP A 355 2.52 -14.26 -10.92
C TRP A 355 3.45 -13.45 -11.82
N GLU A 356 2.88 -12.80 -12.82
CA GLU A 356 3.61 -11.99 -13.80
C GLU A 356 4.84 -12.71 -14.40
N SER A 357 4.69 -13.98 -14.76
CA SER A 357 5.78 -14.84 -15.27
C SER A 357 6.92 -15.04 -14.26
N GLY A 358 6.58 -15.07 -12.96
CA GLY A 358 7.52 -15.32 -11.87
C GLY A 358 8.40 -14.12 -11.53
N SER A 359 7.87 -12.90 -11.61
CA SER A 359 8.59 -11.70 -11.19
C SER A 359 8.43 -11.41 -9.70
N ALA A 360 9.36 -10.67 -9.11
CA ALA A 360 9.23 -10.17 -7.74
C ALA A 360 8.04 -9.21 -7.62
N ASP A 361 7.83 -8.40 -8.64
CA ASP A 361 6.75 -7.43 -8.73
C ASP A 361 5.38 -8.11 -8.70
N GLY A 362 5.15 -9.12 -9.54
CA GLY A 362 3.89 -9.86 -9.55
C GLY A 362 3.55 -10.51 -8.22
N TYR A 363 4.55 -11.05 -7.49
CA TYR A 363 4.33 -11.54 -6.13
C TYR A 363 4.03 -10.41 -5.14
N ALA A 364 4.70 -9.27 -5.26
CA ALA A 364 4.51 -8.12 -4.39
C ALA A 364 3.09 -7.57 -4.50
N ASP A 365 2.59 -7.41 -5.72
CA ASP A 365 1.25 -6.90 -6.00
C ASP A 365 0.13 -7.85 -5.57
N ALA A 366 0.29 -9.15 -5.85
CA ALA A 366 -0.67 -10.16 -5.42
C ALA A 366 -0.80 -10.21 -3.90
N ILE A 367 0.31 -10.11 -3.16
CA ILE A 367 0.33 -10.10 -1.69
C ILE A 367 -0.25 -8.78 -1.16
N GLU A 368 0.14 -7.63 -1.70
CA GLU A 368 -0.32 -6.31 -1.24
C GLU A 368 -1.83 -6.18 -1.36
N GLY A 369 -2.39 -6.41 -2.54
CA GLY A 369 -3.83 -6.34 -2.76
C GLY A 369 -4.62 -7.32 -1.89
N THR A 370 -4.07 -8.53 -1.67
CA THR A 370 -4.66 -9.51 -0.77
C THR A 370 -4.63 -9.06 0.69
N MET A 371 -3.54 -8.46 1.18
CA MET A 371 -3.45 -7.95 2.56
C MET A 371 -4.46 -6.83 2.82
N ASN A 372 -4.69 -5.95 1.86
CA ASN A 372 -5.70 -4.90 1.95
C ASN A 372 -7.10 -5.46 2.19
N LEU A 373 -7.44 -6.51 1.48
CA LEU A 373 -8.75 -7.16 1.60
C LEU A 373 -8.82 -8.04 2.85
N TYR A 374 -7.72 -8.73 3.21
CA TYR A 374 -7.64 -9.55 4.43
C TYR A 374 -7.86 -8.75 5.72
N LEU A 375 -7.39 -7.50 5.79
CA LEU A 375 -7.67 -6.61 6.92
C LEU A 375 -9.18 -6.46 7.16
N ARG A 376 -9.98 -6.46 6.11
CA ARG A 376 -11.42 -6.24 6.12
C ARG A 376 -12.24 -7.53 6.21
N GLU A 377 -11.71 -8.60 5.62
CA GLU A 377 -12.30 -9.93 5.56
C GLU A 377 -11.25 -10.98 6.00
N PRO A 378 -11.05 -11.19 7.31
CA PRO A 378 -9.99 -12.04 7.84
C PRO A 378 -10.34 -13.54 7.71
N ILE A 379 -10.00 -14.12 6.54
CA ILE A 379 -10.21 -15.53 6.21
C ILE A 379 -8.95 -16.31 6.56
N THR A 380 -9.07 -17.42 7.32
CA THR A 380 -7.93 -18.23 7.79
C THR A 380 -7.06 -18.75 6.64
N SER A 381 -7.65 -19.25 5.56
CA SER A 381 -6.91 -19.74 4.40
C SER A 381 -6.12 -18.63 3.68
N VAL A 382 -6.60 -17.39 3.71
CA VAL A 382 -5.87 -16.23 3.17
C VAL A 382 -4.64 -15.92 4.00
N LYS A 383 -4.74 -16.01 5.33
CA LYS A 383 -3.57 -15.89 6.21
C LYS A 383 -2.48 -16.90 5.85
N GLU A 384 -2.86 -18.16 5.66
CA GLU A 384 -1.93 -19.24 5.29
C GLU A 384 -1.28 -18.99 3.92
N TRP A 385 -2.05 -18.46 2.95
CA TRP A 385 -1.55 -18.09 1.64
C TRP A 385 -0.54 -16.93 1.75
N LEU A 386 -0.87 -15.86 2.47
CA LEU A 386 0.03 -14.73 2.69
C LEU A 386 1.34 -15.15 3.37
N ASP A 387 1.27 -16.04 4.38
CA ASP A 387 2.42 -16.60 5.09
C ASP A 387 3.27 -17.53 4.21
N SER A 388 2.72 -18.08 3.14
CA SER A 388 3.41 -18.86 2.11
C SER A 388 4.09 -17.96 1.09
N GLU A 389 3.32 -17.08 0.45
CA GLU A 389 3.76 -16.32 -0.72
C GLU A 389 4.79 -15.24 -0.39
N ILE A 390 4.74 -14.67 0.82
CA ILE A 390 5.80 -13.75 1.25
C ILE A 390 7.19 -14.41 1.25
N LYS A 391 7.28 -15.70 1.53
CA LYS A 391 8.54 -16.44 1.50
C LYS A 391 9.02 -16.66 0.07
N VAL A 392 8.11 -16.85 -0.88
CA VAL A 392 8.44 -16.90 -2.30
C VAL A 392 8.99 -15.58 -2.76
N LEU A 393 8.32 -14.47 -2.44
CA LEU A 393 8.81 -13.12 -2.71
C LEU A 393 10.23 -12.91 -2.15
N TRP A 394 10.49 -13.35 -0.93
CA TRP A 394 11.81 -13.17 -0.31
C TRP A 394 12.95 -13.93 -0.98
N ASN A 395 12.67 -15.00 -1.72
CA ASN A 395 13.67 -15.75 -2.45
C ASN A 395 14.25 -14.99 -3.67
N PHE A 396 13.57 -13.95 -4.14
CA PHE A 396 14.09 -13.09 -5.22
C PHE A 396 15.23 -12.18 -4.78
N GLN A 397 15.35 -11.90 -3.46
CA GLN A 397 16.37 -10.99 -2.98
C GLN A 397 17.77 -11.56 -3.16
N LYS A 398 18.60 -10.84 -3.92
CA LYS A 398 20.01 -11.18 -4.13
C LYS A 398 20.82 -11.00 -2.84
N PRO A 399 22.00 -11.66 -2.72
CA PRO A 399 22.84 -11.55 -1.52
C PRO A 399 23.30 -10.12 -1.17
N ASP A 400 23.35 -9.22 -2.14
CA ASP A 400 23.66 -7.79 -1.96
C ASP A 400 22.42 -6.93 -1.65
N GLY A 401 21.26 -7.54 -1.45
CA GLY A 401 20.01 -6.85 -1.13
C GLY A 401 19.20 -6.41 -2.35
N ILE A 402 19.77 -6.51 -3.55
CA ILE A 402 19.12 -6.00 -4.78
C ILE A 402 17.96 -6.88 -5.19
N ILE A 403 16.88 -6.22 -5.54
CA ILE A 403 15.75 -6.73 -6.33
C ILE A 403 15.70 -5.93 -7.61
N GLU A 404 15.74 -6.60 -8.74
CA GLU A 404 15.77 -6.00 -10.06
C GLU A 404 15.10 -6.94 -11.06
N GLY A 405 14.10 -6.42 -11.74
CA GLY A 405 13.47 -7.02 -12.91
C GLY A 405 13.69 -6.12 -14.13
N TRP A 406 12.62 -5.59 -14.67
CA TRP A 406 12.64 -4.58 -15.72
C TRP A 406 13.30 -3.27 -15.24
N HIS A 407 13.12 -2.95 -13.98
CA HIS A 407 13.74 -1.83 -13.26
C HIS A 407 14.12 -2.28 -11.84
N GLY A 408 14.67 -1.38 -11.05
CA GLY A 408 14.86 -1.59 -9.61
C GLY A 408 13.49 -1.61 -8.91
N ASP A 409 13.18 -2.73 -8.27
CA ASP A 409 11.83 -3.03 -7.81
C ASP A 409 11.71 -2.88 -6.28
N GLY A 410 11.23 -1.73 -5.84
CA GLY A 410 10.96 -1.42 -4.44
C GLY A 410 9.63 -1.99 -3.93
N ASN A 411 8.77 -2.51 -4.79
CA ASN A 411 7.53 -3.18 -4.40
C ASN A 411 7.79 -4.37 -3.47
N PHE A 412 8.95 -5.01 -3.63
CA PHE A 412 9.48 -5.97 -2.67
C PHE A 412 9.58 -5.42 -1.24
N ALA A 413 10.20 -4.25 -1.07
CA ALA A 413 10.37 -3.63 0.24
C ALA A 413 9.05 -3.12 0.80
N ARG A 414 8.18 -2.51 -0.05
CA ARG A 414 6.81 -2.12 0.28
C ARG A 414 6.05 -3.29 0.91
N THR A 415 5.99 -4.39 0.19
CA THR A 415 5.19 -5.56 0.58
C THR A 415 5.77 -6.26 1.80
N SER A 416 7.10 -6.33 1.92
CA SER A 416 7.76 -6.83 3.13
C SER A 416 7.47 -5.97 4.36
N LEU A 417 7.48 -4.63 4.23
CA LEU A 417 7.10 -3.71 5.32
C LEU A 417 5.62 -3.86 5.71
N MET A 418 4.72 -3.95 4.74
CA MET A 418 3.29 -4.17 4.99
C MET A 418 3.06 -5.49 5.74
N TYR A 419 3.75 -6.55 5.33
CA TYR A 419 3.70 -7.84 6.02
C TYR A 419 4.25 -7.74 7.45
N ALA A 420 5.38 -7.05 7.66
CA ALA A 420 5.93 -6.82 8.99
C ALA A 420 4.93 -6.04 9.88
N LEU A 421 4.31 -4.98 9.36
CA LEU A 421 3.29 -4.21 10.07
C LEU A 421 2.06 -5.05 10.41
N TRP A 422 1.64 -5.98 9.54
CA TRP A 422 0.62 -6.95 9.91
C TRP A 422 1.04 -7.79 11.10
N LYS A 423 2.25 -8.38 11.06
CA LYS A 423 2.78 -9.25 12.14
C LYS A 423 3.11 -8.50 13.43
N THR A 424 3.20 -7.18 13.39
CA THR A 424 3.38 -6.30 14.56
C THR A 424 2.11 -5.50 14.91
N ALA A 425 0.97 -5.80 14.26
CA ALA A 425 -0.31 -5.09 14.44
C ALA A 425 -0.16 -3.56 14.29
N GLY A 426 0.67 -3.10 13.35
CA GLY A 426 0.94 -1.69 13.07
C GLY A 426 1.85 -1.00 14.10
N THR A 427 2.42 -1.74 15.06
CA THR A 427 3.38 -1.15 16.01
C THR A 427 4.79 -1.11 15.42
N GLN A 428 5.60 -0.16 15.90
CA GLN A 428 6.98 0.07 15.48
C GLN A 428 7.89 0.31 16.70
N LEU A 429 9.21 0.17 16.52
CA LEU A 429 10.20 0.51 17.54
C LEU A 429 10.99 1.74 17.10
N SER A 430 11.09 2.77 17.97
CA SER A 430 11.82 4.01 17.65
C SER A 430 13.34 3.79 17.41
N ASN A 431 13.91 2.77 18.02
CA ASN A 431 15.32 2.37 17.88
C ASN A 431 15.36 0.91 17.42
N TRP A 432 14.78 0.64 16.26
CA TRP A 432 14.83 -0.69 15.69
C TRP A 432 16.28 -1.12 15.43
N ASN A 433 16.58 -2.35 15.71
CA ASN A 433 17.80 -3.02 15.26
C ASN A 433 17.50 -4.50 15.00
N GLN A 434 18.37 -5.16 14.23
CA GLN A 434 18.15 -6.53 13.75
C GLN A 434 18.06 -7.59 14.86
N GLU A 435 18.50 -7.29 16.07
CA GLU A 435 18.52 -8.24 17.19
C GLU A 435 17.22 -8.21 18.01
N VAL A 436 16.44 -7.12 17.91
CA VAL A 436 15.18 -7.00 18.63
C VAL A 436 14.07 -7.63 17.82
N MET A 437 13.56 -8.75 18.32
CA MET A 437 12.38 -9.40 17.76
C MET A 437 11.15 -8.90 18.49
N TYR A 438 10.17 -8.40 17.76
CA TYR A 438 8.87 -8.04 18.30
C TYR A 438 7.76 -8.38 17.31
N GLY A 439 6.65 -8.85 17.84
CA GLY A 439 5.48 -9.19 17.06
C GLY A 439 4.23 -9.03 17.88
N ALA A 440 3.09 -9.05 17.21
CA ALA A 440 1.81 -8.81 17.83
C ALA A 440 0.70 -9.68 17.27
N VAL A 441 -0.38 -9.78 18.03
CA VAL A 441 -1.68 -10.29 17.60
C VAL A 441 -2.72 -9.26 17.96
N ALA A 442 -3.44 -8.76 16.96
CA ALA A 442 -4.56 -7.84 17.14
C ALA A 442 -5.87 -8.62 17.25
N GLU A 443 -6.61 -8.35 18.30
CA GLU A 443 -7.99 -8.75 18.51
C GLU A 443 -8.91 -7.52 18.47
N LYS A 444 -10.22 -7.72 18.43
CA LYS A 444 -11.19 -6.61 18.30
C LYS A 444 -10.94 -5.44 19.26
N ASN A 445 -10.62 -5.73 20.52
CA ASN A 445 -10.52 -4.74 21.59
C ASN A 445 -9.13 -4.70 22.26
N ALA A 446 -8.20 -5.53 21.84
CA ALA A 446 -6.88 -5.63 22.44
C ALA A 446 -5.82 -6.02 21.42
N VAL A 447 -4.59 -5.59 21.68
CA VAL A 447 -3.41 -6.09 20.98
C VAL A 447 -2.45 -6.67 22.00
N TYR A 448 -1.92 -7.85 21.67
CA TYR A 448 -0.94 -8.61 22.47
C TYR A 448 0.39 -8.56 21.75
N ILE A 449 1.41 -8.08 22.42
CA ILE A 449 2.73 -7.82 21.83
C ILE A 449 3.78 -8.53 22.68
N THR A 450 4.70 -9.21 22.03
CA THR A 450 5.87 -9.82 22.67
C THR A 450 7.12 -9.19 22.08
N LEU A 451 8.03 -8.71 22.95
CA LEU A 451 9.35 -8.20 22.56
C LEU A 451 10.42 -9.03 23.23
N SER A 452 11.49 -9.36 22.49
CA SER A 452 12.67 -10.06 23.02
C SER A 452 13.94 -9.57 22.35
N SER A 453 15.06 -9.61 23.08
CA SER A 453 16.37 -9.27 22.54
C SER A 453 17.48 -10.08 23.24
N PRO A 454 18.47 -10.60 22.51
CA PRO A 454 19.63 -11.24 23.11
C PRO A 454 20.56 -10.24 23.85
N LYS A 455 20.49 -8.95 23.51
CA LYS A 455 21.24 -7.86 24.12
C LYS A 455 20.34 -6.87 24.83
N ALA A 456 20.90 -6.03 25.67
CA ALA A 456 20.17 -4.91 26.25
C ALA A 456 19.66 -3.98 25.16
N TRP A 457 18.41 -3.57 25.27
CA TRP A 457 17.78 -2.63 24.35
C TRP A 457 16.97 -1.56 25.09
N SER A 458 16.97 -0.35 24.58
CA SER A 458 16.18 0.76 25.09
C SER A 458 15.60 1.56 23.92
N GLY A 459 14.30 1.83 23.95
CA GLY A 459 13.59 2.56 22.91
C GLY A 459 12.15 2.82 23.29
N LYS A 460 11.34 3.10 22.28
CA LYS A 460 9.89 3.29 22.45
C LYS A 460 9.13 2.31 21.57
N LEU A 461 8.05 1.77 22.11
CA LEU A 461 7.01 1.07 21.35
C LEU A 461 6.01 2.11 20.86
N VAL A 462 5.96 2.33 19.55
CA VAL A 462 5.10 3.29 18.89
C VAL A 462 3.91 2.54 18.29
N PHE A 463 2.71 2.95 18.64
CA PHE A 463 1.48 2.37 18.08
C PHE A 463 1.06 3.12 16.82
N GLY A 464 0.44 2.41 15.86
CA GLY A 464 -0.12 3.00 14.66
C GLY A 464 -1.32 3.89 14.92
N GLY A 465 -1.48 4.93 14.11
CA GLY A 465 -2.64 5.82 14.10
C GLY A 465 -3.62 5.51 12.97
N GLN A 466 -4.61 6.39 12.81
CA GLN A 466 -5.54 6.39 11.66
C GLN A 466 -4.97 7.29 10.56
N TRP A 467 -4.01 6.78 9.78
CA TRP A 467 -3.27 7.57 8.79
C TRP A 467 -4.17 8.13 7.68
N HIS A 468 -5.14 7.33 7.20
CA HIS A 468 -6.12 7.80 6.22
C HIS A 468 -6.87 9.03 6.70
N LYS A 469 -7.19 9.10 8.01
CA LYS A 469 -7.93 10.22 8.61
C LYS A 469 -7.01 11.36 9.05
N GLN A 470 -5.85 11.05 9.62
CA GLN A 470 -4.94 12.05 10.20
C GLN A 470 -4.13 12.77 9.12
N ASN A 471 -3.64 12.04 8.13
CA ASN A 471 -2.72 12.55 7.11
C ASN A 471 -3.44 12.90 5.80
N LEU A 472 -4.38 12.07 5.33
CA LEU A 472 -5.12 12.36 4.09
C LEU A 472 -6.51 12.98 4.32
N HIS A 473 -7.02 13.01 5.55
CA HIS A 473 -8.36 13.50 5.90
C HIS A 473 -9.50 12.75 5.16
N LEU A 474 -9.30 11.48 4.84
CA LEU A 474 -10.33 10.64 4.23
C LEU A 474 -11.52 10.48 5.20
N PRO A 475 -12.77 10.55 4.74
CA PRO A 475 -13.95 10.46 5.60
C PRO A 475 -14.21 9.04 6.13
N PHE A 476 -13.76 8.02 5.40
CA PHE A 476 -13.82 6.61 5.77
C PHE A 476 -12.66 5.85 5.13
N ASP A 477 -12.25 4.74 5.75
CA ASP A 477 -11.21 3.87 5.21
C ASP A 477 -11.80 2.92 4.17
N TYR A 478 -11.31 2.99 2.94
CA TYR A 478 -11.59 2.06 1.85
C TYR A 478 -10.26 1.48 1.31
N PRO A 479 -10.26 0.26 0.74
CA PRO A 479 -9.03 -0.32 0.20
C PRO A 479 -8.54 0.49 -1.00
N ARG A 480 -7.23 0.76 -1.03
CA ARG A 480 -6.54 1.59 -2.03
C ARG A 480 -5.25 0.91 -2.47
N ILE A 481 -4.80 1.17 -3.68
CA ILE A 481 -3.49 0.74 -4.15
C ILE A 481 -2.41 1.42 -3.30
N ASN A 482 -1.38 0.68 -2.93
CA ASN A 482 -0.25 1.12 -2.11
C ASN A 482 -0.63 1.60 -0.70
N GLN A 483 -1.80 1.17 -0.18
CA GLN A 483 -2.23 1.48 1.18
C GLN A 483 -1.43 0.68 2.21
N PHE A 484 -0.76 1.35 3.14
CA PHE A 484 -0.25 0.73 4.37
C PHE A 484 -1.41 0.55 5.36
N GLN A 485 -1.70 -0.70 5.72
CA GLN A 485 -2.91 -1.07 6.46
C GLN A 485 -2.86 -0.65 7.94
N GLU A 486 -3.99 -0.25 8.48
CA GLU A 486 -4.17 0.18 9.88
C GLU A 486 -4.67 -0.99 10.75
N TRP A 487 -3.77 -1.86 11.20
CA TRP A 487 -4.12 -3.13 11.88
C TRP A 487 -4.74 -2.96 13.27
N PHE A 488 -4.24 -2.05 14.09
CA PHE A 488 -4.78 -1.72 15.41
C PHE A 488 -4.61 -0.22 15.70
N PRO A 489 -5.37 0.64 15.01
CA PRO A 489 -5.17 2.08 15.11
C PRO A 489 -5.58 2.64 16.48
N ILE A 490 -4.72 3.49 17.03
CA ILE A 490 -4.92 4.23 18.29
C ILE A 490 -5.50 5.61 17.99
N GLU A 491 -6.46 6.04 18.83
CA GLU A 491 -7.03 7.39 18.81
C GLU A 491 -6.40 8.24 19.92
N ALA A 492 -5.79 9.37 19.55
CA ALA A 492 -4.99 10.21 20.46
C ALA A 492 -5.75 10.68 21.71
N ASN A 493 -7.05 10.93 21.59
CA ASN A 493 -7.90 11.46 22.65
C ASN A 493 -8.53 10.39 23.56
N LYS A 494 -8.39 9.10 23.22
CA LYS A 494 -8.89 7.99 24.04
C LYS A 494 -7.86 7.54 25.07
N SER A 495 -8.35 6.87 26.12
CA SER A 495 -7.51 6.20 27.14
C SER A 495 -7.52 4.69 26.88
N TYR A 496 -6.38 4.07 27.13
CA TYR A 496 -6.13 2.65 26.92
C TYR A 496 -5.55 2.03 28.18
N GLU A 497 -5.95 0.81 28.50
CA GLU A 497 -5.28 0.00 29.51
C GLU A 497 -4.03 -0.64 28.91
N LEU A 498 -2.85 -0.23 29.36
CA LEU A 498 -1.58 -0.82 28.99
C LEU A 498 -1.09 -1.73 30.13
N THR A 499 -0.92 -3.02 29.85
CA THR A 499 -0.36 -3.99 30.79
C THR A 499 1.02 -4.42 30.30
N ILE A 500 2.04 -4.33 31.15
CA ILE A 500 3.41 -4.74 30.86
C ILE A 500 3.84 -5.73 31.95
N ASP A 501 4.15 -6.97 31.57
CA ASP A 501 4.51 -8.06 32.47
C ASP A 501 3.55 -8.15 33.70
N GLY A 502 2.25 -8.08 33.43
CA GLY A 502 1.18 -8.17 34.43
C GLY A 502 0.87 -6.89 35.20
N LYS A 503 1.59 -5.79 34.99
CA LYS A 503 1.33 -4.50 35.64
C LYS A 503 0.52 -3.60 34.71
N SER A 504 -0.69 -3.25 35.10
CA SER A 504 -1.61 -2.41 34.34
C SER A 504 -1.54 -0.94 34.74
N LEU A 505 -1.67 -0.07 33.74
CA LEU A 505 -1.79 1.38 33.90
C LEU A 505 -2.68 1.96 32.79
N ASN A 506 -3.31 3.10 33.06
CA ASN A 506 -4.09 3.82 32.05
C ASN A 506 -3.19 4.83 31.32
N VAL A 507 -3.17 4.77 29.99
CA VAL A 507 -2.33 5.62 29.14
C VAL A 507 -3.20 6.32 28.09
N LYS A 508 -2.98 7.61 27.87
CA LYS A 508 -3.63 8.32 26.75
C LYS A 508 -3.09 7.83 25.41
N GLY A 509 -3.96 7.75 24.41
CA GLY A 509 -3.57 7.36 23.06
C GLY A 509 -2.49 8.25 22.45
N SER A 510 -2.48 9.56 22.77
CA SER A 510 -1.41 10.47 22.35
C SER A 510 -0.02 10.05 22.83
N VAL A 511 0.10 9.43 24.01
CA VAL A 511 1.36 8.88 24.53
C VAL A 511 1.76 7.61 23.77
N LEU A 512 0.80 6.75 23.44
CA LEU A 512 1.04 5.52 22.66
C LEU A 512 1.48 5.85 21.23
N LEU A 513 0.89 6.86 20.60
CA LEU A 513 1.28 7.36 19.27
C LEU A 513 2.67 8.02 19.28
N ALA A 514 3.01 8.74 20.36
CA ALA A 514 4.36 9.33 20.53
C ALA A 514 5.43 8.29 20.94
N GLY A 515 4.98 7.08 21.27
CA GLY A 515 5.80 5.95 21.67
C GLY A 515 6.01 5.82 23.17
N TYR A 516 5.60 4.69 23.72
CA TYR A 516 5.76 4.33 25.13
C TYR A 516 7.19 3.80 25.40
N PRO A 517 7.96 4.35 26.36
CA PRO A 517 9.33 3.94 26.61
C PRO A 517 9.39 2.51 27.19
N LEU A 518 10.26 1.69 26.64
CA LEU A 518 10.51 0.30 27.07
C LEU A 518 12.01 0.05 27.16
N GLN A 519 12.38 -0.89 28.04
CA GLN A 519 13.76 -1.36 28.20
C GLN A 519 13.76 -2.88 28.31
N LEU A 520 14.71 -3.53 27.66
CA LEU A 520 14.98 -4.96 27.75
C LEU A 520 16.36 -5.18 28.33
N LYS A 521 16.46 -6.07 29.32
CA LYS A 521 17.76 -6.64 29.73
C LYS A 521 18.19 -7.69 28.71
N PRO A 522 19.48 -8.08 28.69
CA PRO A 522 19.94 -9.18 27.82
C PRO A 522 19.10 -10.43 28.05
N GLN A 523 18.66 -11.08 26.95
CA GLN A 523 17.85 -12.30 26.93
C GLN A 523 16.46 -12.17 27.61
N GLN A 524 16.02 -10.96 27.87
CA GLN A 524 14.68 -10.73 28.42
C GLN A 524 13.63 -10.79 27.32
N THR A 525 12.48 -11.36 27.65
CA THR A 525 11.22 -11.26 26.91
C THR A 525 10.24 -10.50 27.76
N ILE A 526 9.57 -9.51 27.21
CA ILE A 526 8.46 -8.79 27.84
C ILE A 526 7.16 -8.99 27.05
N GLN A 527 6.05 -9.02 27.79
CA GLN A 527 4.70 -9.11 27.25
C GLN A 527 3.97 -7.79 27.47
N VAL A 528 3.39 -7.25 26.41
CA VAL A 528 2.62 -6.01 26.46
C VAL A 528 1.24 -6.26 25.90
N ARG A 529 0.20 -5.92 26.68
CA ARG A 529 -1.19 -5.90 26.24
C ARG A 529 -1.68 -4.46 26.22
N CYS A 530 -2.26 -4.01 25.12
CA CYS A 530 -2.96 -2.73 25.04
C CYS A 530 -4.45 -3.00 24.74
N LYS A 531 -5.34 -2.53 25.63
CA LYS A 531 -6.79 -2.72 25.53
C LYS A 531 -7.50 -1.40 25.36
N ARG A 532 -8.52 -1.38 24.47
CA ARG A 532 -9.40 -0.23 24.24
C ARG A 532 -10.42 -0.04 25.35
#